data_819f0c001f0e7677d6527cbc8388db6d
#
_entry.id   819f0c001f0e7677d6527cbc8388db6d
#
_cell.length_a   1.000
_cell.length_b   1.000
_cell.length_c   1.000
_cell.angle_alpha   90.00
_cell.angle_beta   90.00
_cell.angle_gamma   90.00
#
_symmetry.space_group_name_H-M   'P 1'
#
loop_
_entity.id
_entity.type
_entity.pdbx_description
1 polymer ?
#
loop_
_entity_poly.entity_id
_entity_poly.type
_entity_poly.pdbx_seq_one_letter_code
_entity_poly.pdbx_strand_id
1 'polypeptide(L)'
;MLFRSEAGIKDVGIIGVDSGWEMYIGGNGGIKTEVAEFFVKLKTAEEVMEYTGAFMQLYREEGWYLERTVHYLRRVGMDHVKKKILDDEAQRKALWARLQHALEGEPDPWFELSKAQVDTRQFQPIVTA
;
A
#
# COMPACT_ATOMS: atom_id res chain seq x y z
N MET A 1 3.68 2.97 20.36
CA MET A 1 5.09 3.21 20.17
C MET A 1 5.71 2.32 19.12
N LEU A 2 5.62 1.00 19.26
CA LEU A 2 6.09 0.10 18.20
C LEU A 2 5.41 0.37 16.86
N PHE A 3 4.13 0.68 16.91
CA PHE A 3 3.38 0.96 15.69
C PHE A 3 3.91 2.18 14.93
N ARG A 4 4.33 3.21 15.67
CA ARG A 4 4.90 4.41 15.05
C ARG A 4 6.24 4.11 14.40
N SER A 5 7.07 3.30 15.07
CA SER A 5 8.34 2.88 14.51
C SER A 5 8.16 2.06 13.24
N GLU A 6 7.20 1.14 13.25
CA GLU A 6 6.90 0.33 12.07
C GLU A 6 6.36 1.18 10.93
N ALA A 7 5.47 2.14 11.20
CA ALA A 7 4.95 3.02 10.17
C ALA A 7 6.07 3.84 9.51
N GLY A 8 7.09 4.21 10.29
CA GLY A 8 8.22 4.97 9.77
C GLY A 8 9.17 4.20 8.89
N ILE A 9 9.05 2.89 8.80
CA ILE A 9 9.94 2.05 7.99
C ILE A 9 9.19 1.17 6.98
N LYS A 10 7.90 1.39 6.80
CA LYS A 10 7.09 0.63 5.84
C LYS A 10 6.94 1.42 4.55
N ASP A 11 6.62 0.71 3.47
CA ASP A 11 6.35 1.34 2.17
C ASP A 11 5.23 2.39 2.28
N VAL A 12 4.18 2.08 3.04
CA VAL A 12 3.13 3.01 3.41
C VAL A 12 2.88 2.84 4.90
N GLY A 13 2.98 3.93 5.64
CA GLY A 13 2.69 3.93 7.07
C GLY A 13 1.52 4.84 7.38
N ILE A 14 0.60 4.37 8.21
CA ILE A 14 -0.57 5.13 8.63
C ILE A 14 -0.54 5.25 10.15
N ILE A 15 -0.59 6.47 10.64
CA ILE A 15 -0.59 6.74 12.09
C ILE A 15 -1.88 7.46 12.45
N GLY A 16 -2.64 6.89 13.38
CA GLY A 16 -3.83 7.54 13.92
C GLY A 16 -3.44 8.66 14.88
N VAL A 17 -4.06 9.84 14.71
CA VAL A 17 -3.89 10.98 15.59
C VAL A 17 -5.27 11.53 15.97
N ASP A 18 -5.34 12.42 16.95
CA ASP A 18 -6.63 12.91 17.46
C ASP A 18 -7.52 13.51 16.39
N SER A 19 -6.95 14.13 15.38
CA SER A 19 -7.71 14.80 14.31
C SER A 19 -7.78 14.02 13.00
N GLY A 20 -7.37 12.75 13.00
CA GLY A 20 -7.41 11.93 11.79
C GLY A 20 -6.25 10.97 11.67
N TRP A 21 -5.70 10.84 10.46
CA TRP A 21 -4.58 9.95 10.19
C TRP A 21 -3.49 10.69 9.44
N GLU A 22 -2.24 10.35 9.76
CA GLU A 22 -1.07 10.82 9.02
C GLU A 22 -0.56 9.68 8.15
N MET A 23 -0.37 9.96 6.86
CA MET A 23 0.15 8.99 5.90
C MET A 23 1.60 9.29 5.58
N TYR A 24 2.44 8.27 5.68
CA TYR A 24 3.87 8.33 5.37
C TYR A 24 4.17 7.33 4.26
N ILE A 25 5.09 7.67 3.36
CA ILE A 25 5.45 6.79 2.25
C ILE A 25 6.96 6.69 2.09
N GLY A 26 7.41 5.62 1.45
CA GLY A 26 8.80 5.45 1.06
C GLY A 26 9.72 4.95 2.15
N GLY A 27 9.20 4.38 3.23
CA GLY A 27 10.05 3.75 4.23
C GLY A 27 10.54 2.38 3.79
N ASN A 28 11.61 1.91 4.40
CA ASN A 28 12.16 0.59 4.14
C ASN A 28 12.86 0.08 5.40
N GLY A 29 12.42 -1.07 5.89
CA GLY A 29 12.99 -1.71 7.08
C GLY A 29 13.98 -2.83 6.77
N GLY A 30 14.45 -2.94 5.53
CA GLY A 30 15.38 -3.98 5.13
C GLY A 30 16.81 -3.73 5.62
N ILE A 31 17.79 -4.30 4.91
CA ILE A 31 19.21 -4.22 5.28
C ILE A 31 19.64 -2.77 5.48
N LYS A 32 19.21 -1.88 4.59
CA LYS A 32 19.44 -0.44 4.72
C LYS A 32 18.10 0.19 5.10
N THR A 33 17.98 0.62 6.35
CA THR A 33 16.75 1.25 6.84
C THR A 33 16.59 2.64 6.23
N GLU A 34 15.41 2.88 5.66
CA GLU A 34 15.01 4.19 5.13
C GLU A 34 13.78 4.66 5.88
N VAL A 35 13.80 5.92 6.30
CA VAL A 35 12.68 6.51 7.03
C VAL A 35 11.63 7.02 6.04
N ALA A 36 10.37 6.68 6.30
CA ALA A 36 9.26 7.16 5.47
C ALA A 36 9.09 8.67 5.63
N GLU A 37 8.69 9.32 4.55
CA GLU A 37 8.43 10.75 4.53
C GLU A 37 6.94 11.02 4.70
N PHE A 38 6.61 12.09 5.42
CA PHE A 38 5.23 12.54 5.58
C PHE A 38 4.64 12.89 4.21
N PHE A 39 3.47 12.35 3.92
CA PHE A 39 2.81 12.58 2.65
C PHE A 39 1.58 13.48 2.79
N VAL A 40 0.62 13.09 3.61
CA VAL A 40 -0.63 13.84 3.76
C VAL A 40 -1.32 13.46 5.07
N LYS A 41 -2.12 14.39 5.59
CA LYS A 41 -3.00 14.15 6.73
C LYS A 41 -4.43 13.96 6.21
N LEU A 42 -5.08 12.90 6.66
CA LEU A 42 -6.41 12.52 6.20
C LEU A 42 -7.39 12.50 7.37
N LYS A 43 -8.66 12.74 7.09
CA LYS A 43 -9.68 12.87 8.12
C LYS A 43 -10.53 11.62 8.31
N THR A 44 -10.74 10.85 7.25
CA THR A 44 -11.63 9.69 7.28
C THR A 44 -10.91 8.42 6.85
N ALA A 45 -11.44 7.26 7.25
CA ALA A 45 -10.89 5.98 6.85
C ALA A 45 -11.03 5.77 5.33
N GLU A 46 -12.09 6.28 4.73
CA GLU A 46 -12.31 6.18 3.29
C GLU A 46 -11.23 6.93 2.53
N GLU A 47 -10.83 8.11 3.03
CA GLU A 47 -9.73 8.87 2.43
C GLU A 47 -8.42 8.09 2.55
N VAL A 48 -8.17 7.45 3.68
CA VAL A 48 -6.97 6.64 3.88
C VAL A 48 -6.90 5.54 2.81
N MET A 49 -8.00 4.85 2.57
CA MET A 49 -8.03 3.80 1.56
C MET A 49 -7.83 4.36 0.15
N GLU A 50 -8.48 5.46 -0.17
CA GLU A 50 -8.36 6.08 -1.49
C GLU A 50 -6.94 6.55 -1.77
N TYR A 51 -6.34 7.27 -0.85
CA TYR A 51 -4.98 7.80 -1.04
C TYR A 51 -3.93 6.70 -1.05
N THR A 52 -4.06 5.72 -0.16
CA THR A 52 -3.15 4.58 -0.13
C THR A 52 -3.26 3.77 -1.41
N GLY A 53 -4.50 3.49 -1.84
CA GLY A 53 -4.74 2.75 -3.07
C GLY A 53 -4.24 3.49 -4.30
N ALA A 54 -4.45 4.81 -4.34
CA ALA A 54 -3.96 5.64 -5.44
C ALA A 54 -2.44 5.60 -5.52
N PHE A 55 -1.75 5.71 -4.39
CA PHE A 55 -0.30 5.61 -4.36
C PHE A 55 0.19 4.24 -4.82
N MET A 56 -0.41 3.18 -4.33
CA MET A 56 -0.02 1.84 -4.74
C MET A 56 -0.24 1.60 -6.22
N GLN A 57 -1.35 2.11 -6.77
CA GLN A 57 -1.62 1.97 -8.20
C GLN A 57 -0.64 2.80 -9.04
N LEU A 58 -0.33 4.01 -8.60
CA LEU A 58 0.66 4.85 -9.27
C LEU A 58 2.03 4.16 -9.30
N TYR A 59 2.43 3.60 -8.18
CA TYR A 59 3.67 2.84 -8.08
C TYR A 59 3.65 1.62 -9.02
N ARG A 60 2.53 0.91 -9.09
CA ARG A 60 2.40 -0.24 -10.00
C ARG A 60 2.51 0.18 -11.46
N GLU A 61 1.99 1.33 -11.82
CA GLU A 61 2.00 1.80 -13.21
C GLU A 61 3.33 2.42 -13.63
N GLU A 62 4.01 3.10 -12.70
CA GLU A 62 5.25 3.83 -12.99
C GLU A 62 6.52 3.14 -12.49
N GLY A 63 6.39 2.19 -11.57
CA GLY A 63 7.53 1.51 -11.00
C GLY A 63 8.21 0.58 -11.97
N TRP A 64 9.52 0.42 -11.80
CA TRP A 64 10.30 -0.52 -12.58
C TRP A 64 10.29 -1.90 -11.91
N TYR A 65 10.65 -2.92 -12.68
CA TYR A 65 10.71 -4.29 -12.16
C TYR A 65 11.65 -4.36 -10.96
N LEU A 66 11.16 -4.93 -9.86
CA LEU A 66 11.86 -5.09 -8.58
C LEU A 66 12.21 -3.77 -7.88
N GLU A 67 11.71 -2.65 -8.35
CA GLU A 67 11.92 -1.35 -7.69
C GLU A 67 11.07 -1.23 -6.42
N ARG A 68 11.72 -0.89 -5.29
CA ARG A 68 11.00 -0.62 -4.04
C ARG A 68 10.43 0.79 -4.06
N THR A 69 9.42 1.04 -3.22
CA THR A 69 8.77 2.34 -3.16
C THR A 69 9.73 3.47 -2.82
N VAL A 70 10.70 3.22 -1.93
CA VAL A 70 11.70 4.23 -1.58
C VAL A 70 12.53 4.64 -2.80
N HIS A 71 12.94 3.68 -3.60
CA HIS A 71 13.73 3.95 -4.81
C HIS A 71 12.88 4.61 -5.89
N TYR A 72 11.63 4.17 -6.01
CA TYR A 72 10.67 4.82 -6.91
C TYR A 72 10.50 6.30 -6.57
N LEU A 73 10.30 6.62 -5.29
CA LEU A 73 10.14 8.00 -4.83
C LEU A 73 11.38 8.84 -5.09
N ARG A 74 12.57 8.27 -4.93
CA ARG A 74 13.82 8.98 -5.24
C ARG A 74 13.97 9.23 -6.73
N ARG A 75 13.54 8.29 -7.55
CA ARG A 75 13.64 8.40 -9.00
C ARG A 75 12.68 9.44 -9.56
N VAL A 76 11.42 9.41 -9.15
CA VAL A 76 10.40 10.32 -9.69
C VAL A 76 10.26 11.61 -8.89
N GLY A 77 10.64 11.59 -7.62
CA GLY A 77 10.51 12.72 -6.71
C GLY A 77 9.18 12.76 -5.98
N MET A 78 9.21 13.22 -4.74
CA MET A 78 8.01 13.36 -3.92
C MET A 78 7.01 14.31 -4.55
N ASP A 79 7.50 15.38 -5.19
CA ASP A 79 6.63 16.38 -5.84
C ASP A 79 5.82 15.77 -6.97
N HIS A 80 6.40 14.85 -7.73
CA HIS A 80 5.68 14.14 -8.78
C HIS A 80 4.50 13.35 -8.21
N VAL A 81 4.74 12.61 -7.14
CA VAL A 81 3.70 11.80 -6.49
C VAL A 81 2.63 12.69 -5.89
N LYS A 82 3.02 13.77 -5.22
CA LYS A 82 2.07 14.73 -4.65
C LYS A 82 1.20 15.36 -5.73
N LYS A 83 1.81 15.75 -6.85
CA LYS A 83 1.07 16.33 -7.97
C LYS A 83 0.05 15.37 -8.53
N LYS A 84 0.41 14.10 -8.66
CA LYS A 84 -0.47 13.08 -9.23
C LYS A 84 -1.62 12.68 -8.30
N ILE A 85 -1.41 12.74 -7.00
CA ILE A 85 -2.36 12.24 -6.02
C ILE A 85 -3.05 13.36 -5.25
N LEU A 86 -2.30 14.35 -4.75
CA LEU A 86 -2.87 15.39 -3.91
C LEU A 86 -3.48 16.54 -4.72
N ASP A 87 -2.81 16.95 -5.79
CA ASP A 87 -3.22 18.13 -6.55
C ASP A 87 -4.23 17.80 -7.63
N ASP A 88 -4.38 16.54 -8.02
CA ASP A 88 -5.30 16.12 -9.08
C ASP A 88 -6.27 15.07 -8.53
N GLU A 89 -7.41 15.56 -8.05
CA GLU A 89 -8.44 14.69 -7.49
C GLU A 89 -8.99 13.69 -8.49
N ALA A 90 -9.19 14.12 -9.72
CA ALA A 90 -9.72 13.25 -10.77
C ALA A 90 -8.77 12.10 -11.05
N GLN A 91 -7.47 12.39 -11.11
CA GLN A 91 -6.47 11.35 -11.33
C GLN A 91 -6.34 10.42 -10.14
N ARG A 92 -6.40 10.97 -8.92
CA ARG A 92 -6.37 10.14 -7.70
C ARG A 92 -7.53 9.14 -7.69
N LYS A 93 -8.73 9.61 -7.99
CA LYS A 93 -9.90 8.74 -8.04
C LYS A 93 -9.81 7.72 -9.16
N ALA A 94 -9.25 8.10 -10.30
CA ALA A 94 -9.03 7.16 -11.40
C ALA A 94 -8.03 6.09 -11.03
N LEU A 95 -6.95 6.45 -10.35
CA LEU A 95 -5.96 5.48 -9.85
C LEU A 95 -6.60 4.49 -8.87
N TRP A 96 -7.37 4.99 -7.93
CA TRP A 96 -8.08 4.15 -6.96
C TRP A 96 -9.06 3.20 -7.67
N ALA A 97 -9.80 3.71 -8.63
CA ALA A 97 -10.73 2.88 -9.41
C ALA A 97 -10.02 1.78 -10.19
N ARG A 98 -8.87 2.08 -10.78
CA ARG A 98 -8.08 1.09 -11.52
C ARG A 98 -7.54 0.00 -10.59
N LEU A 99 -7.12 0.38 -9.38
CA LEU A 99 -6.68 -0.61 -8.40
C LEU A 99 -7.83 -1.53 -7.99
N GLN A 100 -8.99 -0.95 -7.68
CA GLN A 100 -10.16 -1.74 -7.29
C GLN A 100 -10.55 -2.71 -8.40
N HIS A 101 -10.54 -2.24 -9.65
CA HIS A 101 -10.86 -3.07 -10.80
C HIS A 101 -9.86 -4.23 -10.95
N ALA A 102 -8.57 -3.96 -10.76
CA ALA A 102 -7.53 -4.98 -10.82
C ALA A 102 -7.72 -6.03 -9.73
N LEU A 103 -8.07 -5.60 -8.52
CA LEU A 103 -8.29 -6.53 -7.40
C LEU A 103 -9.53 -7.38 -7.60
N GLU A 104 -10.56 -6.85 -8.22
CA GLU A 104 -11.77 -7.60 -8.56
C GLU A 104 -11.51 -8.63 -9.65
N GLY A 105 -10.64 -8.30 -10.60
CA GLY A 105 -10.33 -9.18 -11.73
C GLY A 105 -9.37 -10.31 -11.39
N GLU A 106 -8.67 -10.22 -10.27
CA GLU A 106 -7.72 -11.25 -9.86
C GLU A 106 -8.32 -12.12 -8.76
N PRO A 107 -8.21 -13.47 -8.85
CA PRO A 107 -8.63 -14.33 -7.76
C PRO A 107 -7.85 -13.99 -6.49
N ASP A 108 -8.56 -13.89 -5.37
CA ASP A 108 -7.92 -13.73 -4.07
C ASP A 108 -7.29 -15.07 -3.68
N PRO A 109 -5.96 -15.18 -3.60
CA PRO A 109 -5.32 -16.45 -3.26
C PRO A 109 -5.78 -17.01 -1.92
N TRP A 110 -6.03 -16.14 -0.96
CA TRP A 110 -6.49 -16.58 0.36
C TRP A 110 -7.92 -17.11 0.33
N PHE A 111 -8.77 -16.50 -0.49
CA PHE A 111 -10.14 -16.96 -0.67
C PHE A 111 -10.17 -18.32 -1.37
N GLU A 112 -9.36 -18.48 -2.40
CA GLU A 112 -9.25 -19.75 -3.11
C GLU A 112 -8.70 -20.86 -2.18
N LEU A 113 -7.72 -20.51 -1.36
CA LEU A 113 -7.16 -21.44 -0.38
C LEU A 113 -8.23 -21.82 0.65
N SER A 114 -9.03 -20.87 1.12
CA SER A 114 -10.13 -21.13 2.04
C SER A 114 -11.15 -22.11 1.46
N LYS A 115 -11.50 -21.93 0.21
CA LYS A 115 -12.41 -22.87 -0.48
C LYS A 115 -11.82 -24.26 -0.57
N ALA A 116 -10.54 -24.36 -0.91
CA ALA A 116 -9.86 -25.63 -1.01
C ALA A 116 -9.77 -26.34 0.33
N GLN A 117 -9.71 -25.60 1.44
CA GLN A 117 -9.68 -26.18 2.77
C GLN A 117 -10.99 -26.83 3.18
N VAL A 118 -12.09 -26.53 2.50
CA VAL A 118 -13.33 -27.25 2.73
C VAL A 118 -13.16 -28.73 2.38
N ASP A 119 -12.32 -29.04 1.41
CA ASP A 119 -11.88 -30.41 1.16
C ASP A 119 -10.52 -30.59 1.83
N THR A 120 -10.58 -30.90 3.11
CA THR A 120 -9.41 -30.91 3.99
C THR A 120 -8.33 -31.91 3.65
N ARG A 121 -8.67 -32.92 2.88
CA ARG A 121 -7.72 -33.98 2.57
C ARG A 121 -6.49 -33.48 1.81
N GLN A 122 -6.64 -32.41 1.08
CA GLN A 122 -5.56 -31.83 0.33
C GLN A 122 -4.47 -31.26 1.24
N PHE A 123 -4.85 -30.80 2.43
CA PHE A 123 -3.96 -30.10 3.34
C PHE A 123 -3.57 -30.91 4.57
N GLN A 124 -4.21 -32.06 4.81
CA GLN A 124 -3.93 -32.88 5.97
C GLN A 124 -2.46 -33.26 6.11
N PRO A 125 -1.76 -33.70 5.06
CA PRO A 125 -0.34 -34.08 5.21
C PRO A 125 0.52 -32.92 5.66
N ILE A 126 0.18 -31.68 5.27
CA ILE A 126 0.91 -30.50 5.67
C ILE A 126 0.63 -30.16 7.15
N VAL A 127 -0.63 -30.28 7.54
CA VAL A 127 -1.04 -29.97 8.91
C VAL A 127 -0.48 -30.96 9.91
N THR A 128 -0.42 -32.23 9.55
CA THR A 128 0.03 -33.29 10.43
C THR A 128 1.55 -33.46 10.47
N ALA A 129 2.23 -32.89 9.52
CA ALA A 129 3.68 -32.92 9.49
C ALA A 129 4.27 -31.94 10.50
#